data_117f8af08939e04dcc4f62a9951080b2
#
_entry.id   117f8af08939e04dcc4f62a9951080b2
#
_cell.length_a   1.000
_cell.length_b   1.000
_cell.length_c   1.000
_cell.angle_alpha   90.00
_cell.angle_beta   90.00
_cell.angle_gamma   90.00
#
_symmetry.space_group_name_H-M   'P 1'
#
loop_
_entity.id
_entity.type
_entity.pdbx_description
1 polymer ?
#
loop_
_entity_poly.entity_id
_entity_poly.type
_entity_poly.pdbx_seq_one_letter_code
_entity_poly.pdbx_strand_id
1 'polypeptide(L)'
;MNKVKNANDIELKDRLVAINRVSKTTKGGRTFTFAAIVVVGDGNGIIGYGLGKAGEVQAAIAKGVESAKKNLIKVPVNKGTIPHEQIAKFGGAEVLLKPASEGTGLKAGGAMRPVLESVGIKDVLAKSKGSSNPHNLVKATIAALSELRDAKEVAENRGVSLDVVFKG
;
A
#
# COMPACT_ATOMS: atom_id res chain seq x y z
N MET A 1 10.47 -4.31 -9.54
CA MET A 1 9.71 -4.54 -8.28
C MET A 1 10.67 -5.01 -7.20
N ASN A 2 10.99 -4.15 -6.22
CA ASN A 2 11.88 -4.47 -5.11
C ASN A 2 11.15 -5.33 -4.07
N LYS A 3 11.03 -6.64 -4.30
CA LYS A 3 10.46 -7.57 -3.30
C LYS A 3 11.47 -7.82 -2.20
N VAL A 4 11.04 -7.66 -0.95
CA VAL A 4 11.84 -8.00 0.24
C VAL A 4 11.74 -9.51 0.48
N LYS A 5 12.88 -10.21 0.48
CA LYS A 5 12.92 -11.69 0.60
C LYS A 5 12.85 -12.21 2.04
N ASN A 6 13.20 -11.41 3.05
CA ASN A 6 13.24 -11.83 4.46
C ASN A 6 12.34 -10.93 5.33
N ALA A 7 11.17 -11.47 5.71
CA ALA A 7 10.23 -10.78 6.61
C ALA A 7 10.50 -11.06 8.11
N ASN A 8 11.41 -12.00 8.44
CA ASN A 8 11.53 -12.54 9.80
C ASN A 8 12.26 -11.60 10.78
N ASP A 9 13.04 -10.64 10.27
CA ASP A 9 13.85 -9.74 11.12
C ASP A 9 13.26 -8.31 11.21
N ILE A 10 12.05 -8.10 10.67
CA ILE A 10 11.45 -6.76 10.59
C ILE A 10 10.22 -6.70 11.50
N GLU A 11 10.19 -5.74 12.41
CA GLU A 11 9.01 -5.46 13.23
C GLU A 11 7.92 -4.85 12.34
N LEU A 12 6.92 -5.65 12.01
CA LEU A 12 5.82 -5.28 11.14
C LEU A 12 4.55 -4.99 11.96
N LYS A 13 3.96 -3.81 11.74
CA LYS A 13 2.67 -3.43 12.31
C LYS A 13 1.58 -3.72 11.29
N ASP A 14 0.52 -4.39 11.73
CA ASP A 14 -0.65 -4.69 10.91
C ASP A 14 -1.76 -3.65 11.10
N ARG A 15 -2.46 -3.34 10.01
CA ARG A 15 -3.63 -2.45 10.01
C ARG A 15 -4.75 -3.05 9.17
N LEU A 16 -5.92 -3.19 9.78
CA LEU A 16 -7.15 -3.58 9.09
C LEU A 16 -7.67 -2.37 8.29
N VAL A 17 -7.81 -2.53 6.98
CA VAL A 17 -8.37 -1.48 6.11
C VAL A 17 -9.88 -1.61 6.00
N ALA A 18 -10.37 -2.82 5.71
CA ALA A 18 -11.79 -3.11 5.62
C ALA A 18 -12.08 -4.58 5.88
N ILE A 19 -13.27 -4.83 6.41
CA ILE A 19 -13.83 -6.18 6.58
C ILE A 19 -15.26 -6.20 6.05
N ASN A 20 -15.56 -7.23 5.27
CA ASN A 20 -16.89 -7.42 4.70
C ASN A 20 -17.41 -8.82 5.01
N ARG A 21 -18.66 -8.90 5.43
CA ARG A 21 -19.39 -10.18 5.52
C ARG A 21 -19.86 -10.54 4.11
N VAL A 22 -19.42 -11.68 3.61
CA VAL A 22 -19.77 -12.21 2.28
C VAL A 22 -20.49 -13.54 2.41
N SER A 23 -21.36 -13.87 1.46
CA SER A 23 -22.10 -15.12 1.47
C SER A 23 -21.92 -15.88 0.16
N LYS A 24 -21.88 -17.20 0.27
CA LYS A 24 -21.97 -18.13 -0.87
C LYS A 24 -23.27 -18.90 -0.76
N THR A 25 -24.06 -18.92 -1.82
CA THR A 25 -25.30 -19.71 -1.90
C THR A 25 -24.96 -21.12 -2.37
N THR A 26 -25.43 -22.11 -1.63
CA THR A 26 -25.28 -23.55 -1.92
C THR A 26 -26.66 -24.20 -1.94
N LYS A 27 -26.75 -25.51 -2.30
CA LYS A 27 -28.01 -26.26 -2.28
C LYS A 27 -28.72 -26.24 -0.91
N GLY A 28 -27.93 -26.21 0.19
CA GLY A 28 -28.44 -26.19 1.58
C GLY A 28 -28.69 -24.80 2.15
N GLY A 29 -28.51 -23.71 1.39
CA GLY A 29 -28.70 -22.35 1.87
C GLY A 29 -27.51 -21.43 1.68
N ARG A 30 -27.41 -20.36 2.49
CA ARG A 30 -26.35 -19.36 2.45
C ARG A 30 -25.31 -19.62 3.53
N THR A 31 -24.07 -19.83 3.11
CA THR A 31 -22.92 -19.89 4.01
C THR A 31 -22.25 -18.54 4.09
N PHE A 32 -22.15 -17.96 5.28
CA PHE A 32 -21.51 -16.66 5.51
C PHE A 32 -20.05 -16.83 5.86
N THR A 33 -19.21 -15.93 5.34
CA THR A 33 -17.80 -15.82 5.67
C THR A 33 -17.41 -14.34 5.76
N PHE A 34 -16.27 -14.05 6.38
CA PHE A 34 -15.70 -12.70 6.45
C PHE A 34 -14.50 -12.60 5.51
N ALA A 35 -14.45 -11.50 4.76
CA ALA A 35 -13.32 -11.15 3.92
C ALA A 35 -12.68 -9.88 4.51
N ALA A 36 -11.40 -9.98 4.90
CA ALA A 36 -10.62 -8.87 5.43
C ALA A 36 -9.53 -8.48 4.44
N ILE A 37 -9.31 -7.16 4.27
CA ILE A 37 -8.12 -6.62 3.63
C ILE A 37 -7.24 -5.97 4.70
N VAL A 38 -6.00 -6.43 4.78
CA VAL A 38 -5.03 -6.01 5.78
C VAL A 38 -3.79 -5.49 5.09
N VAL A 39 -3.20 -4.47 5.66
CA VAL A 39 -1.91 -3.91 5.25
C VAL A 39 -0.92 -4.10 6.39
N VAL A 40 0.32 -4.43 6.06
CA VAL A 40 1.40 -4.65 7.02
C VAL A 40 2.58 -3.79 6.59
N GLY A 41 3.20 -3.08 7.54
CA GLY A 41 4.36 -2.23 7.24
C GLY A 41 5.23 -1.98 8.46
N ASP A 42 6.47 -1.56 8.21
CA ASP A 42 7.48 -1.26 9.24
C ASP A 42 7.56 0.23 9.61
N GLY A 43 6.86 1.10 8.87
CA GLY A 43 6.97 2.55 8.99
C GLY A 43 8.27 3.14 8.43
N ASN A 44 9.10 2.35 7.73
CA ASN A 44 10.40 2.74 7.18
C ASN A 44 10.54 2.40 5.68
N GLY A 45 9.42 2.38 4.97
CA GLY A 45 9.39 2.14 3.53
C GLY A 45 9.10 0.70 3.11
N ILE A 46 8.83 -0.22 4.03
CA ILE A 46 8.41 -1.57 3.68
C ILE A 46 6.92 -1.72 3.92
N ILE A 47 6.21 -2.26 2.93
CA ILE A 47 4.77 -2.46 2.99
C ILE A 47 4.36 -3.72 2.25
N GLY A 48 3.30 -4.36 2.74
CA GLY A 48 2.62 -5.45 2.06
C GLY A 48 1.11 -5.38 2.29
N TYR A 49 0.36 -6.03 1.42
CA TYR A 49 -1.08 -6.20 1.63
C TYR A 49 -1.47 -7.66 1.48
N GLY A 50 -2.52 -8.04 2.17
CA GLY A 50 -3.06 -9.38 2.10
C GLY A 50 -4.58 -9.41 2.22
N LEU A 51 -5.16 -10.41 1.59
CA LEU A 51 -6.57 -10.73 1.67
C LEU A 51 -6.73 -12.02 2.46
N GLY A 52 -7.57 -11.98 3.50
CA GLY A 52 -7.93 -13.15 4.28
C GLY A 52 -9.43 -13.43 4.20
N LYS A 53 -9.80 -14.70 4.14
CA LYS A 53 -11.19 -15.15 4.15
C LYS A 53 -11.36 -16.30 5.12
N ALA A 54 -12.34 -16.20 6.05
CA ALA A 54 -12.62 -17.24 7.04
C ALA A 54 -14.06 -17.13 7.54
N GLY A 55 -14.53 -18.13 8.31
CA GLY A 55 -15.81 -18.12 8.99
C GLY A 55 -15.88 -17.11 10.14
N GLU A 56 -14.73 -16.79 10.73
CA GLU A 56 -14.59 -15.86 11.84
C GLU A 56 -13.73 -14.66 11.45
N VAL A 57 -14.01 -13.48 12.07
CA VAL A 57 -13.31 -12.23 11.81
C VAL A 57 -11.82 -12.33 12.12
N GLN A 58 -11.48 -12.84 13.31
CA GLN A 58 -10.09 -12.96 13.75
C GLN A 58 -9.27 -13.87 12.84
N ALA A 59 -9.84 -15.01 12.44
CA ALA A 59 -9.19 -15.94 11.51
C ALA A 59 -9.02 -15.33 10.11
N ALA A 60 -9.97 -14.48 9.65
CA ALA A 60 -9.83 -13.76 8.38
C ALA A 60 -8.69 -12.74 8.43
N ILE A 61 -8.57 -11.98 9.54
CA ILE A 61 -7.48 -11.02 9.74
C ILE A 61 -6.13 -11.74 9.79
N ALA A 62 -5.98 -12.79 10.58
CA ALA A 62 -4.74 -13.56 10.70
C ALA A 62 -4.25 -14.09 9.33
N LYS A 63 -5.15 -14.67 8.52
CA LYS A 63 -4.85 -15.09 7.15
C LYS A 63 -4.45 -13.91 6.25
N GLY A 64 -5.08 -12.74 6.44
CA GLY A 64 -4.73 -11.52 5.72
C GLY A 64 -3.31 -11.07 6.04
N VAL A 65 -2.93 -11.04 7.32
CA VAL A 65 -1.59 -10.68 7.79
C VAL A 65 -0.54 -11.66 7.23
N GLU A 66 -0.78 -12.96 7.30
CA GLU A 66 0.13 -13.98 6.73
C GLU A 66 0.33 -13.78 5.21
N SER A 67 -0.77 -13.52 4.49
CA SER A 67 -0.71 -13.21 3.06
C SER A 67 0.06 -11.92 2.76
N ALA A 68 -0.10 -10.89 3.59
CA ALA A 68 0.59 -9.61 3.44
C ALA A 68 2.10 -9.76 3.65
N LYS A 69 2.53 -10.54 4.64
CA LYS A 69 3.95 -10.82 4.93
C LYS A 69 4.68 -11.52 3.77
N LYS A 70 3.95 -12.28 2.95
CA LYS A 70 4.51 -12.94 1.74
C LYS A 70 4.73 -11.99 0.56
N ASN A 71 4.08 -10.81 0.58
CA ASN A 71 4.06 -9.86 -0.54
C ASN A 71 4.58 -8.47 -0.11
N LEU A 72 5.74 -8.44 0.53
CA LEU A 72 6.37 -7.19 0.93
C LEU A 72 7.08 -6.53 -0.24
N ILE A 73 6.92 -5.21 -0.36
CA ILE A 73 7.60 -4.35 -1.31
C ILE A 73 8.35 -3.25 -0.56
N LYS A 74 9.45 -2.77 -1.13
CA LYS A 74 10.20 -1.62 -0.63
C LYS A 74 9.82 -0.38 -1.44
N VAL A 75 9.50 0.70 -0.75
CA VAL A 75 9.05 1.99 -1.30
C VAL A 75 10.09 3.06 -0.93
N PRO A 76 10.55 3.89 -1.87
CA PRO A 76 11.42 5.01 -1.55
C PRO A 76 10.64 6.10 -0.82
N VAL A 77 11.04 6.41 0.42
CA VAL A 77 10.51 7.51 1.23
C VAL A 77 11.64 8.53 1.44
N ASN A 78 11.38 9.79 1.13
CA ASN A 78 12.36 10.86 1.27
C ASN A 78 11.84 11.91 2.28
N LYS A 79 12.52 12.07 3.41
CA LYS A 79 12.18 13.03 4.47
C LYS A 79 10.69 13.01 4.87
N GLY A 80 10.07 11.82 4.94
CA GLY A 80 8.66 11.65 5.31
C GLY A 80 7.64 11.88 4.18
N THR A 81 8.09 12.14 2.94
CA THR A 81 7.23 12.27 1.76
C THR A 81 7.69 11.36 0.62
N ILE A 82 6.96 11.37 -0.49
CA ILE A 82 7.30 10.64 -1.72
C ILE A 82 8.22 11.46 -2.64
N PRO A 83 9.09 10.82 -3.43
CA PRO A 83 10.05 11.54 -4.28
C PRO A 83 9.42 12.35 -5.41
N HIS A 84 8.33 11.87 -6.01
CA HIS A 84 7.65 12.54 -7.13
C HIS A 84 6.17 12.20 -7.17
N GLU A 85 5.41 12.94 -7.99
CA GLU A 85 4.02 12.64 -8.29
C GLU A 85 3.89 11.31 -9.02
N GLN A 86 2.89 10.50 -8.63
CA GLN A 86 2.62 9.22 -9.27
C GLN A 86 1.12 8.95 -9.36
N ILE A 87 0.70 8.43 -10.51
CA ILE A 87 -0.67 7.97 -10.75
C ILE A 87 -0.62 6.48 -11.06
N ALA A 88 -1.50 5.71 -10.43
CA ALA A 88 -1.68 4.31 -10.79
C ALA A 88 -3.15 3.91 -10.79
N LYS A 89 -3.46 2.87 -11.56
CA LYS A 89 -4.80 2.33 -11.71
C LYS A 89 -4.83 0.85 -11.32
N PHE A 90 -5.92 0.47 -10.67
CA PHE A 90 -6.24 -0.94 -10.46
C PHE A 90 -7.75 -1.17 -10.54
N GLY A 91 -8.18 -1.99 -11.52
CA GLY A 91 -9.59 -2.12 -11.84
C GLY A 91 -10.21 -0.76 -12.20
N GLY A 92 -11.32 -0.41 -11.57
CA GLY A 92 -11.95 0.90 -11.76
C GLY A 92 -11.45 2.02 -10.84
N ALA A 93 -10.43 1.78 -10.00
CA ALA A 93 -9.86 2.78 -9.12
C ALA A 93 -8.59 3.38 -9.73
N GLU A 94 -8.51 4.71 -9.69
CA GLU A 94 -7.32 5.51 -10.02
C GLU A 94 -6.88 6.26 -8.77
N VAL A 95 -5.60 6.21 -8.44
CA VAL A 95 -5.00 6.89 -7.29
C VAL A 95 -3.94 7.85 -7.78
N LEU A 96 -4.03 9.09 -7.34
CA LEU A 96 -3.04 10.14 -7.53
C LEU A 96 -2.33 10.37 -6.18
N LEU A 97 -1.01 10.32 -6.19
CA LEU A 97 -0.15 10.68 -5.07
C LEU A 97 0.72 11.88 -5.47
N LYS A 98 0.76 12.91 -4.62
CA LYS A 98 1.63 14.09 -4.79
C LYS A 98 2.48 14.30 -3.56
N PRO A 99 3.77 14.60 -3.70
CA PRO A 99 4.61 14.98 -2.57
C PRO A 99 4.08 16.27 -1.93
N ALA A 100 4.31 16.42 -0.65
CA ALA A 100 3.92 17.59 0.12
C ALA A 100 5.08 18.05 1.01
N SER A 101 5.07 19.35 1.35
CA SER A 101 6.03 19.92 2.28
C SER A 101 5.82 19.40 3.69
N GLU A 102 6.87 19.42 4.49
CA GLU A 102 6.85 19.03 5.88
C GLU A 102 5.78 19.83 6.66
N GLY A 103 5.02 19.14 7.51
CA GLY A 103 3.92 19.73 8.27
C GLY A 103 2.56 19.75 7.56
N THR A 104 2.47 19.39 6.28
CA THR A 104 1.18 19.28 5.57
C THR A 104 0.31 18.17 6.14
N GLY A 105 0.93 17.11 6.63
CA GLY A 105 0.26 15.92 7.11
C GLY A 105 -0.27 15.03 5.98
N LEU A 106 -0.87 13.93 6.37
CA LEU A 106 -1.36 12.90 5.44
C LEU A 106 -2.79 13.23 5.00
N LYS A 107 -2.95 13.76 3.79
CA LYS A 107 -4.23 14.08 3.15
C LYS A 107 -4.64 12.95 2.21
N ALA A 108 -5.29 11.92 2.75
CA ALA A 108 -5.69 10.72 2.02
C ALA A 108 -7.08 10.22 2.42
N GLY A 109 -7.77 9.58 1.49
CA GLY A 109 -9.04 8.90 1.74
C GLY A 109 -8.91 7.67 2.64
N GLY A 110 -10.01 7.21 3.23
CA GLY A 110 -10.04 6.19 4.28
C GLY A 110 -9.29 4.90 3.97
N ALA A 111 -9.40 4.36 2.76
CA ALA A 111 -8.71 3.12 2.38
C ALA A 111 -7.23 3.32 2.02
N MET A 112 -6.82 4.53 1.60
CA MET A 112 -5.43 4.85 1.25
C MET A 112 -4.60 5.23 2.47
N ARG A 113 -5.22 5.88 3.46
CA ARG A 113 -4.55 6.37 4.67
C ARG A 113 -3.80 5.27 5.43
N PRO A 114 -4.40 4.10 5.77
CA PRO A 114 -3.67 3.02 6.43
C PRO A 114 -2.46 2.51 5.65
N VAL A 115 -2.54 2.51 4.32
CA VAL A 115 -1.42 2.12 3.44
C VAL A 115 -0.26 3.11 3.60
N LEU A 116 -0.51 4.41 3.43
CA LEU A 116 0.52 5.45 3.51
C LEU A 116 1.14 5.57 4.91
N GLU A 117 0.33 5.45 5.96
CA GLU A 117 0.81 5.42 7.34
C GLU A 117 1.69 4.20 7.64
N SER A 118 1.35 3.02 7.09
CA SER A 118 2.14 1.79 7.29
C SER A 118 3.50 1.84 6.57
N VAL A 119 3.63 2.63 5.50
CA VAL A 119 4.91 2.91 4.84
C VAL A 119 5.78 3.88 5.65
N GLY A 120 5.17 4.69 6.52
CA GLY A 120 5.86 5.74 7.27
C GLY A 120 5.88 7.10 6.57
N ILE A 121 5.00 7.31 5.59
CA ILE A 121 4.81 8.61 4.95
C ILE A 121 4.02 9.50 5.90
N LYS A 122 4.55 10.71 6.15
CA LYS A 122 3.96 11.70 7.04
C LYS A 122 3.24 12.81 6.27
N ASP A 123 3.82 13.24 5.15
CA ASP A 123 3.37 14.38 4.36
C ASP A 123 3.11 13.98 2.92
N VAL A 124 1.83 13.91 2.52
CA VAL A 124 1.43 13.54 1.16
C VAL A 124 0.01 14.02 0.87
N LEU A 125 -0.22 14.41 -0.37
CA LEU A 125 -1.55 14.67 -0.92
C LEU A 125 -1.96 13.48 -1.79
N ALA A 126 -3.04 12.82 -1.42
CA ALA A 126 -3.55 11.66 -2.13
C ALA A 126 -5.04 11.82 -2.47
N LYS A 127 -5.39 11.51 -3.71
CA LYS A 127 -6.77 11.55 -4.20
C LYS A 127 -7.11 10.28 -4.96
N SER A 128 -8.25 9.71 -4.63
CA SER A 128 -8.83 8.60 -5.39
C SER A 128 -9.89 9.11 -6.37
N LYS A 129 -9.94 8.49 -7.54
CA LYS A 129 -10.94 8.72 -8.57
C LYS A 129 -11.54 7.37 -8.99
N GLY A 130 -12.75 7.39 -9.53
CA GLY A 130 -13.47 6.21 -9.99
C GLY A 130 -13.99 5.36 -8.83
N SER A 131 -13.58 4.10 -8.75
CA SER A 131 -14.10 3.15 -7.76
C SER A 131 -13.67 3.51 -6.33
N SER A 132 -14.63 3.49 -5.40
CA SER A 132 -14.40 3.65 -3.96
C SER A 132 -14.20 2.32 -3.22
N ASN A 133 -14.14 1.19 -3.95
CA ASN A 133 -13.95 -0.12 -3.33
C ASN A 133 -12.58 -0.19 -2.63
N PRO A 134 -12.52 -0.48 -1.31
CA PRO A 134 -11.27 -0.54 -0.55
C PRO A 134 -10.23 -1.51 -1.14
N HIS A 135 -10.68 -2.65 -1.69
CA HIS A 135 -9.78 -3.62 -2.32
C HIS A 135 -9.05 -3.04 -3.54
N ASN A 136 -9.75 -2.29 -4.38
CA ASN A 136 -9.17 -1.65 -5.55
C ASN A 136 -8.27 -0.49 -5.15
N LEU A 137 -8.70 0.33 -4.19
CA LEU A 137 -7.93 1.48 -3.70
C LEU A 137 -6.60 1.07 -3.07
N VAL A 138 -6.60 0.06 -2.19
CA VAL A 138 -5.35 -0.46 -1.58
C VAL A 138 -4.38 -0.95 -2.66
N LYS A 139 -4.87 -1.75 -3.61
CA LYS A 139 -4.04 -2.28 -4.70
C LYS A 139 -3.52 -1.17 -5.62
N ALA A 140 -4.35 -0.19 -5.97
CA ALA A 140 -3.92 0.97 -6.77
C ALA A 140 -2.90 1.83 -6.03
N THR A 141 -3.08 2.06 -4.71
CA THR A 141 -2.12 2.81 -3.89
C THR A 141 -0.78 2.09 -3.81
N ILE A 142 -0.78 0.77 -3.61
CA ILE A 142 0.46 -0.02 -3.56
C ILE A 142 1.12 -0.09 -4.95
N ALA A 143 0.36 -0.15 -6.04
CA ALA A 143 0.90 -0.04 -7.38
C ALA A 143 1.58 1.32 -7.59
N ALA A 144 0.93 2.44 -7.22
CA ALA A 144 1.52 3.77 -7.29
C ALA A 144 2.83 3.86 -6.48
N LEU A 145 2.86 3.33 -5.26
CA LEU A 145 4.05 3.31 -4.42
C LEU A 145 5.18 2.44 -5.00
N SER A 146 4.86 1.35 -5.67
CA SER A 146 5.85 0.44 -6.28
C SER A 146 6.48 1.01 -7.55
N GLU A 147 5.83 1.97 -8.20
CA GLU A 147 6.30 2.67 -9.40
C GLU A 147 7.14 3.91 -9.07
N LEU A 148 7.22 4.31 -7.80
CA LEU A 148 8.08 5.40 -7.37
C LEU A 148 9.55 5.06 -7.62
N ARG A 149 10.29 6.05 -8.12
CA ARG A 149 11.73 5.94 -8.42
C ARG A 149 12.51 6.87 -7.51
N ASP A 150 13.54 6.33 -6.88
CA ASP A 150 14.50 7.17 -6.13
C ASP A 150 15.47 7.87 -7.09
N ALA A 151 15.94 9.06 -6.71
CA ALA A 151 16.91 9.82 -7.50
C ALA A 151 18.22 9.02 -7.76
N LYS A 152 18.63 8.18 -6.81
CA LYS A 152 19.78 7.27 -6.96
C LYS A 152 19.55 6.24 -8.07
N GLU A 153 18.40 5.60 -8.08
CA GLU A 153 18.02 4.63 -9.11
C GLU A 153 17.97 5.28 -10.50
N VAL A 154 17.47 6.53 -10.57
CA VAL A 154 17.44 7.30 -11.82
C VAL A 154 18.86 7.65 -12.29
N ALA A 155 19.77 8.07 -11.38
CA ALA A 155 21.14 8.37 -11.68
C ALA A 155 21.90 7.14 -12.22
N GLU A 156 21.76 6.00 -11.53
CA GLU A 156 22.35 4.73 -11.96
C GLU A 156 21.85 4.28 -13.33
N ASN A 157 20.54 4.34 -13.57
CA ASN A 157 19.93 3.95 -14.84
C ASN A 157 20.34 4.85 -16.02
N ARG A 158 20.63 6.14 -15.75
CA ARG A 158 21.09 7.11 -16.76
C ARG A 158 22.62 7.17 -16.89
N GLY A 159 23.36 6.58 -15.94
CA GLY A 159 24.82 6.67 -15.90
C GLY A 159 25.35 8.07 -15.63
N VAL A 160 24.60 8.90 -14.87
CA VAL A 160 24.95 10.30 -14.55
C VAL A 160 25.07 10.50 -13.04
N SER A 161 25.73 11.58 -12.63
CA SER A 161 25.82 11.92 -11.21
C SER A 161 24.47 12.41 -10.66
N LEU A 162 24.27 12.30 -9.33
CA LEU A 162 23.06 12.79 -8.65
C LEU A 162 22.84 14.29 -8.88
N ASP A 163 23.92 15.09 -8.98
CA ASP A 163 23.80 16.52 -9.22
C ASP A 163 23.15 16.85 -10.56
N VAL A 164 23.42 16.04 -11.59
CA VAL A 164 22.81 16.18 -12.92
C VAL A 164 21.32 15.79 -12.87
N VAL A 165 20.94 14.83 -12.04
CA VAL A 165 19.51 14.45 -11.88
C VAL A 165 18.69 15.58 -11.27
N PHE A 166 19.26 16.38 -10.36
CA PHE A 166 18.57 17.47 -9.67
C PHE A 166 18.65 18.82 -10.39
N LYS A 167 19.71 19.06 -11.16
CA LYS A 167 19.96 20.35 -11.82
C LYS A 167 19.56 20.37 -13.30
N GLY A 168 19.40 19.21 -13.93
CA GLY A 168 19.11 19.06 -15.36
C GLY A 168 20.38 18.94 -16.17
#